data_43c503f353de0c46a7a76ebfaeb501dc
#
_entry.id   43c503f353de0c46a7a76ebfaeb501dc
#
_cell.length_a   1.000
_cell.length_b   1.000
_cell.length_c   1.000
_cell.angle_alpha   90.00
_cell.angle_beta   90.00
_cell.angle_gamma   90.00
#
_symmetry.space_group_name_H-M   'P 1'
#
loop_
_entity.id
_entity.type
_entity.pdbx_description
1 polymer ?
#
loop_
_entity_poly.entity_id
_entity_poly.type
_entity_poly.pdbx_seq_one_letter_code
_entity_poly.pdbx_strand_id
1 'polypeptide(L)'
;MSASRPALSLIVPTRGRPALLTRFLKSLAATARAPQQFEVILVVDSDDAPPTVPPLPFQVRVETGPPGRTMGELNNAGFAASCGDFIMLLNDDVIVRTRGWDRTVLRQFRRFPDRLMLVHVNDTLIRDHLCTFPILSREYLDLIGSFCPAEYERYRIDDHLQDPFDMLAAVGVRRTVWLPDVVFEHCNSVNHPEAGAVYESDPAILARDAPRFDAMLPVRKAQAIRVLERIAPEKVALIEPIHDSFALRTTGRQITVRPLRARIADAVQRAIACHRRGGFVGLFRAATRRLA
;
A
#
# COMPACT_ATOMS: atom_id res chain seq x y z
N MET A 1 32.76 3.07 -4.99
CA MET A 1 31.58 3.09 -5.86
C MET A 1 30.47 3.78 -5.04
N SER A 2 29.98 4.94 -5.45
CA SER A 2 28.86 5.60 -4.77
C SER A 2 27.64 4.67 -4.85
N ALA A 3 27.07 4.32 -3.69
CA ALA A 3 25.85 3.54 -3.64
C ALA A 3 24.75 4.33 -4.37
N SER A 4 24.13 3.75 -5.39
CA SER A 4 23.02 4.40 -6.09
C SER A 4 21.89 4.64 -5.10
N ARG A 5 21.27 5.81 -5.14
CA ARG A 5 20.08 6.14 -4.35
C ARG A 5 18.99 5.07 -4.56
N PRO A 6 18.40 4.51 -3.50
CA PRO A 6 17.31 3.55 -3.63
C PRO A 6 16.10 4.20 -4.30
N ALA A 7 15.36 3.42 -5.09
CA ALA A 7 14.13 3.89 -5.71
C ALA A 7 12.93 3.82 -4.75
N LEU A 8 12.95 2.87 -3.79
CA LEU A 8 11.83 2.62 -2.87
C LEU A 8 12.32 2.62 -1.41
N SER A 9 11.65 3.34 -0.53
CA SER A 9 11.87 3.29 0.91
C SER A 9 10.69 2.59 1.59
N LEU A 10 11.00 1.57 2.39
CA LEU A 10 10.04 0.83 3.21
C LEU A 10 10.10 1.42 4.62
N ILE A 11 9.02 2.05 5.08
CA ILE A 11 8.92 2.63 6.42
C ILE A 11 8.26 1.61 7.33
N VAL A 12 8.95 1.23 8.41
CA VAL A 12 8.56 0.13 9.30
C VAL A 12 8.69 0.57 10.76
N PRO A 13 7.62 1.12 11.35
CA PRO A 13 7.56 1.28 12.79
C PRO A 13 7.65 -0.09 13.47
N THR A 14 8.48 -0.21 14.51
CA THR A 14 8.64 -1.46 15.26
C THR A 14 8.88 -1.18 16.73
N ARG A 15 8.35 -2.02 17.64
CA ARG A 15 8.54 -1.91 19.08
C ARG A 15 8.43 -3.28 19.74
N GLY A 16 9.48 -3.69 20.47
CA GLY A 16 9.46 -4.88 21.33
C GLY A 16 9.26 -6.22 20.64
N ARG A 17 9.47 -6.34 19.30
CA ARG A 17 9.13 -7.53 18.49
C ARG A 17 10.30 -8.07 17.65
N PRO A 18 11.46 -8.37 18.23
CA PRO A 18 12.68 -8.72 17.47
C PRO A 18 12.51 -9.97 16.59
N ALA A 19 11.71 -10.95 17.02
CA ALA A 19 11.47 -12.17 16.25
C ALA A 19 10.63 -11.90 14.99
N LEU A 20 9.58 -11.09 15.09
CA LEU A 20 8.74 -10.70 13.94
C LEU A 20 9.53 -9.86 12.96
N LEU A 21 10.24 -8.85 13.45
CA LEU A 21 11.12 -8.02 12.64
C LEU A 21 12.16 -8.84 11.88
N THR A 22 12.83 -9.78 12.57
CA THR A 22 13.84 -10.67 11.94
C THR A 22 13.20 -11.52 10.84
N ARG A 23 12.01 -12.07 11.07
CA ARG A 23 11.25 -12.87 10.09
C ARG A 23 10.88 -12.02 8.87
N PHE A 24 10.37 -10.81 9.10
CA PHE A 24 10.04 -9.86 8.06
C PHE A 24 11.26 -9.52 7.18
N LEU A 25 12.36 -9.07 7.78
CA LEU A 25 13.58 -8.71 7.06
C LEU A 25 14.17 -9.88 6.25
N LYS A 26 14.16 -11.09 6.80
CA LYS A 26 14.57 -12.30 6.08
C LYS A 26 13.65 -12.62 4.92
N SER A 27 12.34 -12.41 5.05
CA SER A 27 11.37 -12.64 3.97
C SER A 27 11.57 -11.65 2.81
N LEU A 28 11.88 -10.38 3.10
CA LEU A 28 12.26 -9.39 2.09
C LEU A 28 13.52 -9.85 1.33
N ALA A 29 14.57 -10.25 2.06
CA ALA A 29 15.84 -10.71 1.46
C ALA A 29 15.64 -11.93 0.56
N ALA A 30 14.83 -12.90 0.97
CA ALA A 30 14.58 -14.13 0.22
C ALA A 30 13.78 -13.90 -1.07
N THR A 31 12.97 -12.85 -1.13
CA THR A 31 12.00 -12.63 -2.21
C THR A 31 12.39 -11.50 -3.17
N ALA A 32 13.23 -10.57 -2.76
CA ALA A 32 13.70 -9.49 -3.62
C ALA A 32 14.54 -9.97 -4.81
N ARG A 33 14.45 -9.27 -5.93
CA ARG A 33 15.24 -9.49 -7.16
C ARG A 33 16.24 -8.37 -7.45
N ALA A 34 16.05 -7.21 -6.87
CA ALA A 34 16.92 -6.04 -6.98
C ALA A 34 17.03 -5.36 -5.60
N PRO A 35 17.63 -6.03 -4.60
CA PRO A 35 17.66 -5.55 -3.22
C PRO A 35 18.36 -4.20 -3.07
N GLN A 36 19.27 -3.84 -3.99
CA GLN A 36 19.93 -2.54 -4.01
C GLN A 36 19.00 -1.39 -4.45
N GLN A 37 17.78 -1.67 -4.95
CA GLN A 37 16.83 -0.65 -5.37
C GLN A 37 15.89 -0.20 -4.24
N PHE A 38 15.99 -0.79 -3.06
CA PHE A 38 15.20 -0.32 -1.91
C PHE A 38 16.04 -0.24 -0.63
N GLU A 39 15.54 0.53 0.30
CA GLU A 39 16.02 0.63 1.67
C GLU A 39 14.88 0.33 2.65
N VAL A 40 15.22 -0.05 3.88
CA VAL A 40 14.28 -0.19 5.00
C VAL A 40 14.62 0.84 6.06
N ILE A 41 13.63 1.62 6.47
CA ILE A 41 13.74 2.56 7.58
C ILE A 41 12.96 1.97 8.76
N LEU A 42 13.69 1.46 9.75
CA LEU A 42 13.10 1.03 11.01
C LEU A 42 12.90 2.26 11.89
N VAL A 43 11.69 2.48 12.36
CA VAL A 43 11.36 3.61 13.23
C VAL A 43 11.06 3.09 14.62
N VAL A 44 11.85 3.56 15.61
CA VAL A 44 11.80 3.08 17.00
C VAL A 44 11.77 4.24 17.98
N ASP A 45 11.09 4.04 19.10
CA ASP A 45 11.16 4.96 20.23
C ASP A 45 12.42 4.70 21.07
N SER A 46 12.98 5.75 21.67
CA SER A 46 14.25 5.70 22.42
C SER A 46 14.18 4.88 23.73
N ASP A 47 12.96 4.55 24.20
CA ASP A 47 12.73 3.70 25.37
C ASP A 47 12.59 2.21 25.00
N ASP A 48 12.66 1.86 23.72
CA ASP A 48 12.72 0.46 23.26
C ASP A 48 14.17 0.00 23.04
N ALA A 49 14.37 -1.31 23.11
CA ALA A 49 15.67 -1.89 22.82
C ALA A 49 16.05 -1.67 21.34
N PRO A 50 17.31 -1.29 21.03
CA PRO A 50 17.75 -1.14 19.65
C PRO A 50 17.49 -2.42 18.84
N PRO A 51 16.93 -2.33 17.61
CA PRO A 51 16.64 -3.49 16.81
C PRO A 51 17.90 -4.20 16.35
N THR A 52 17.94 -5.52 16.50
CA THR A 52 19.02 -6.35 15.95
C THR A 52 18.75 -6.62 14.48
N VAL A 53 19.61 -6.10 13.61
CA VAL A 53 19.52 -6.26 12.15
C VAL A 53 20.52 -7.34 11.71
N PRO A 54 20.07 -8.46 11.11
CA PRO A 54 20.98 -9.46 10.55
C PRO A 54 21.69 -8.92 9.30
N PRO A 55 22.75 -9.56 8.79
CA PRO A 55 23.35 -9.24 7.50
C PRO A 55 22.30 -9.39 6.39
N LEU A 56 22.09 -8.33 5.58
CA LEU A 56 21.05 -8.24 4.55
C LEU A 56 21.62 -7.69 3.23
N PRO A 57 21.04 -8.06 2.07
CA PRO A 57 21.50 -7.60 0.76
C PRO A 57 20.99 -6.19 0.40
N PHE A 58 20.31 -5.48 1.30
CA PHE A 58 19.79 -4.12 1.16
C PHE A 58 20.14 -3.27 2.37
N GLN A 59 20.03 -1.97 2.21
CA GLN A 59 20.30 -1.03 3.27
C GLN A 59 19.17 -1.02 4.31
N VAL A 60 19.52 -1.06 5.60
CA VAL A 60 18.63 -0.82 6.72
C VAL A 60 19.16 0.36 7.52
N ARG A 61 18.30 1.33 7.79
CA ARG A 61 18.57 2.46 8.66
C ARG A 61 17.62 2.44 9.84
N VAL A 62 18.07 2.90 10.98
CA VAL A 62 17.25 3.02 12.19
C VAL A 62 17.06 4.51 12.49
N GLU A 63 15.80 4.93 12.55
CA GLU A 63 15.37 6.25 12.99
C GLU A 63 14.87 6.13 14.43
N THR A 64 15.56 6.81 15.36
CA THR A 64 15.21 6.77 16.78
C THR A 64 14.74 8.15 17.23
N GLY A 65 13.60 8.21 17.92
CA GLY A 65 13.06 9.46 18.44
C GLY A 65 12.49 9.32 19.84
N PRO A 66 11.83 10.36 20.37
CA PRO A 66 11.26 10.36 21.72
C PRO A 66 10.20 9.27 21.88
N PRO A 67 9.98 8.77 23.10
CA PRO A 67 8.95 7.76 23.38
C PRO A 67 7.54 8.34 23.25
N GLY A 68 6.57 7.45 23.01
CA GLY A 68 5.15 7.80 23.01
C GLY A 68 4.64 8.50 21.76
N ARG A 69 5.39 8.41 20.65
CA ARG A 69 4.94 8.93 19.36
C ARG A 69 3.70 8.17 18.87
N THR A 70 2.78 8.91 18.25
CA THR A 70 1.66 8.30 17.50
C THR A 70 2.16 7.55 16.28
N MET A 71 1.34 6.66 15.71
CA MET A 71 1.69 5.97 14.47
C MET A 71 1.87 6.95 13.31
N GLY A 72 1.10 8.05 13.29
CA GLY A 72 1.28 9.13 12.31
C GLY A 72 2.66 9.78 12.44
N GLU A 73 3.09 10.10 13.66
CA GLU A 73 4.43 10.69 13.92
C GLU A 73 5.57 9.73 13.58
N LEU A 74 5.42 8.44 13.90
CA LEU A 74 6.41 7.40 13.55
C LEU A 74 6.57 7.30 12.02
N ASN A 75 5.47 7.24 11.28
CA ASN A 75 5.52 7.17 9.81
C ASN A 75 6.14 8.45 9.21
N ASN A 76 5.84 9.63 9.75
CA ASN A 76 6.43 10.89 9.31
C ASN A 76 7.94 10.96 9.58
N ALA A 77 8.40 10.47 10.74
CA ALA A 77 9.82 10.36 11.04
C ALA A 77 10.55 9.43 10.05
N GLY A 78 9.95 8.27 9.76
CA GLY A 78 10.46 7.36 8.75
C GLY A 78 10.50 7.98 7.35
N PHE A 79 9.47 8.74 6.97
CA PHE A 79 9.45 9.48 5.71
C PHE A 79 10.55 10.53 5.64
N ALA A 80 10.75 11.33 6.68
CA ALA A 80 11.80 12.33 6.75
C ALA A 80 13.21 11.70 6.64
N ALA A 81 13.41 10.51 7.23
CA ALA A 81 14.67 9.77 7.16
C ALA A 81 14.87 9.07 5.80
N SER A 82 13.83 8.90 4.99
CA SER A 82 13.87 8.14 3.75
C SER A 82 14.43 8.94 2.57
N CYS A 83 15.02 8.25 1.58
CA CYS A 83 15.53 8.93 0.37
C CYS A 83 15.00 8.35 -0.96
N GLY A 84 14.18 7.30 -0.93
CA GLY A 84 13.57 6.73 -2.14
C GLY A 84 12.59 7.67 -2.83
N ASP A 85 12.40 7.49 -4.13
CA ASP A 85 11.38 8.21 -4.92
C ASP A 85 9.97 7.69 -4.63
N PHE A 86 9.86 6.44 -4.16
CA PHE A 86 8.62 5.81 -3.75
C PHE A 86 8.68 5.42 -2.28
N ILE A 87 7.57 5.55 -1.60
CA ILE A 87 7.45 5.32 -0.15
C ILE A 87 6.38 4.25 0.07
N MET A 88 6.72 3.20 0.81
CA MET A 88 5.80 2.14 1.20
C MET A 88 5.69 2.09 2.72
N LEU A 89 4.47 2.17 3.25
CA LEU A 89 4.22 1.88 4.66
C LEU A 89 4.11 0.39 4.87
N LEU A 90 4.73 -0.10 5.92
CA LEU A 90 4.72 -1.51 6.29
C LEU A 90 4.70 -1.70 7.81
N ASN A 91 4.33 -2.92 8.20
CA ASN A 91 4.41 -3.41 9.57
C ASN A 91 5.50 -4.48 9.68
N ASP A 92 6.04 -4.69 10.89
CA ASP A 92 7.06 -5.72 11.17
C ASP A 92 6.49 -7.16 11.32
N ASP A 93 5.15 -7.31 11.36
CA ASP A 93 4.43 -8.59 11.42
C ASP A 93 4.02 -9.12 10.01
N VAL A 94 4.76 -8.72 8.99
CA VAL A 94 4.53 -9.12 7.60
C VAL A 94 5.48 -10.24 7.18
N ILE A 95 4.99 -11.15 6.32
CA ILE A 95 5.83 -12.08 5.57
C ILE A 95 5.66 -11.84 4.07
N VAL A 96 6.74 -11.48 3.39
CA VAL A 96 6.71 -11.29 1.94
C VAL A 96 6.81 -12.65 1.24
N ARG A 97 5.76 -13.00 0.48
CA ARG A 97 5.63 -14.31 -0.19
C ARG A 97 6.01 -14.29 -1.67
N THR A 98 5.89 -13.13 -2.32
CA THR A 98 6.05 -13.07 -3.78
C THR A 98 7.46 -12.69 -4.18
N ARG A 99 8.14 -13.60 -4.89
CA ARG A 99 9.48 -13.35 -5.43
C ARG A 99 9.45 -12.30 -6.55
N GLY A 100 10.32 -11.28 -6.47
CA GLY A 100 10.42 -10.19 -7.44
C GLY A 100 9.34 -9.13 -7.26
N TRP A 101 8.78 -9.05 -6.07
CA TRP A 101 7.79 -8.04 -5.68
C TRP A 101 8.32 -6.62 -5.95
N ASP A 102 9.57 -6.37 -5.61
CA ASP A 102 10.29 -5.10 -5.76
C ASP A 102 10.22 -4.55 -7.21
N ARG A 103 10.60 -5.37 -8.18
CA ARG A 103 10.51 -5.00 -9.61
C ARG A 103 9.07 -4.86 -10.08
N THR A 104 8.16 -5.68 -9.56
CA THR A 104 6.75 -5.63 -9.92
C THR A 104 6.09 -4.35 -9.45
N VAL A 105 6.36 -3.92 -8.22
CA VAL A 105 5.89 -2.67 -7.64
C VAL A 105 6.45 -1.48 -8.42
N LEU A 106 7.77 -1.35 -8.53
CA LEU A 106 8.42 -0.21 -9.19
C LEU A 106 7.95 -0.02 -10.64
N ARG A 107 7.67 -1.11 -11.36
CA ARG A 107 7.18 -1.03 -12.73
C ARG A 107 5.81 -0.36 -12.83
N GLN A 108 4.98 -0.38 -11.79
CA GLN A 108 3.64 0.22 -11.86
C GLN A 108 3.69 1.73 -12.00
N PHE A 109 4.67 2.39 -11.41
CA PHE A 109 4.82 3.84 -11.47
C PHE A 109 5.17 4.37 -12.88
N ARG A 110 5.47 3.48 -13.83
CA ARG A 110 5.61 3.84 -15.26
C ARG A 110 4.27 4.00 -15.98
N ARG A 111 3.14 3.66 -15.34
CA ARG A 111 1.79 3.78 -15.95
C ARG A 111 1.35 5.21 -16.13
N PHE A 112 1.76 6.07 -15.23
CA PHE A 112 1.44 7.48 -15.22
C PHE A 112 2.73 8.28 -15.12
N PRO A 113 3.08 9.10 -16.12
CA PRO A 113 4.32 9.89 -16.13
C PRO A 113 4.42 10.86 -14.95
N ASP A 114 3.25 11.36 -14.47
CA ASP A 114 3.15 12.25 -13.32
C ASP A 114 3.35 11.54 -11.97
N ARG A 115 3.32 10.18 -11.95
CA ARG A 115 3.45 9.31 -10.76
C ARG A 115 2.43 9.58 -9.65
N LEU A 116 1.36 10.37 -9.93
CA LEU A 116 0.29 10.69 -8.97
C LEU A 116 -0.69 9.51 -8.90
N MET A 117 -0.30 8.49 -8.15
CA MET A 117 -1.03 7.22 -8.04
C MET A 117 -0.74 6.52 -6.74
N LEU A 118 -1.67 5.66 -6.32
CA LEU A 118 -1.54 4.72 -5.23
C LEU A 118 -1.32 3.32 -5.79
N VAL A 119 -0.27 2.64 -5.33
CA VAL A 119 -0.07 1.21 -5.57
C VAL A 119 -0.24 0.47 -4.25
N HIS A 120 -0.91 -0.66 -4.24
CA HIS A 120 -0.95 -1.53 -3.06
C HIS A 120 -0.89 -3.01 -3.42
N VAL A 121 -0.46 -3.80 -2.45
CA VAL A 121 -0.21 -5.23 -2.55
C VAL A 121 -1.29 -6.02 -1.79
N ASN A 122 -1.30 -7.33 -1.95
CA ASN A 122 -2.24 -8.23 -1.29
C ASN A 122 -1.75 -8.57 0.13
N ASP A 123 -2.43 -8.06 1.14
CA ASP A 123 -2.17 -8.31 2.56
C ASP A 123 -2.74 -9.64 3.07
N THR A 124 -3.49 -10.37 2.22
CA THR A 124 -4.24 -11.61 2.50
C THR A 124 -5.47 -11.47 3.39
N LEU A 125 -5.67 -10.30 4.02
CA LEU A 125 -6.81 -10.03 4.91
C LEU A 125 -7.90 -9.21 4.22
N ILE A 126 -7.62 -7.94 3.97
CA ILE A 126 -8.59 -6.96 3.46
C ILE A 126 -8.49 -6.84 1.92
N ARG A 127 -7.35 -7.21 1.36
CA ARG A 127 -7.08 -7.34 -0.08
C ARG A 127 -7.29 -6.02 -0.84
N ASP A 128 -8.27 -6.00 -1.76
CA ASP A 128 -8.59 -4.84 -2.61
C ASP A 128 -9.49 -3.80 -1.97
N HIS A 129 -10.01 -4.07 -0.77
CA HIS A 129 -10.91 -3.14 -0.08
C HIS A 129 -10.16 -1.99 0.61
N LEU A 130 -8.93 -2.25 1.08
CA LEU A 130 -8.10 -1.26 1.74
C LEU A 130 -6.62 -1.46 1.39
N CYS A 131 -5.93 -0.36 1.18
CA CYS A 131 -4.48 -0.36 0.94
C CYS A 131 -3.69 -0.46 2.24
N THR A 132 -3.77 -1.58 2.96
CA THR A 132 -3.05 -1.81 4.23
C THR A 132 -1.57 -1.45 4.13
N PHE A 133 -0.96 -1.68 2.96
CA PHE A 133 0.44 -1.34 2.67
C PHE A 133 0.51 -0.41 1.45
N PRO A 134 0.18 0.89 1.62
CA PRO A 134 0.16 1.86 0.53
C PRO A 134 1.58 2.17 0.04
N ILE A 135 1.70 2.34 -1.28
CA ILE A 135 2.93 2.76 -1.93
C ILE A 135 2.62 4.01 -2.74
N LEU A 136 3.26 5.11 -2.40
CA LEU A 136 3.04 6.43 -2.95
C LEU A 136 4.35 7.00 -3.52
N SER A 137 4.27 7.89 -4.48
CA SER A 137 5.44 8.62 -4.95
C SER A 137 5.73 9.84 -4.08
N ARG A 138 6.98 10.24 -4.02
CA ARG A 138 7.39 11.47 -3.34
C ARG A 138 6.75 12.69 -3.99
N GLU A 139 6.61 12.69 -5.32
CA GLU A 139 5.93 13.75 -6.06
C GLU A 139 4.46 13.94 -5.63
N TYR A 140 3.75 12.82 -5.33
CA TYR A 140 2.39 12.90 -4.79
C TYR A 140 2.41 13.51 -3.37
N LEU A 141 3.32 13.06 -2.51
CA LEU A 141 3.42 13.51 -1.12
C LEU A 141 3.81 15.00 -1.04
N ASP A 142 4.72 15.45 -1.91
CA ASP A 142 5.10 16.85 -2.04
C ASP A 142 3.91 17.71 -2.53
N LEU A 143 3.13 17.19 -3.49
CA LEU A 143 1.95 17.87 -4.00
C LEU A 143 0.88 18.08 -2.93
N ILE A 144 0.60 17.06 -2.12
CA ILE A 144 -0.41 17.16 -1.06
C ILE A 144 0.10 17.85 0.20
N GLY A 145 1.42 18.02 0.36
CA GLY A 145 2.08 18.73 1.44
C GLY A 145 2.07 18.03 2.79
N SER A 146 1.69 16.75 2.83
CA SER A 146 1.68 15.94 4.06
C SER A 146 1.83 14.45 3.71
N PHE A 147 2.30 13.66 4.68
CA PHE A 147 2.34 12.22 4.55
C PHE A 147 1.26 11.57 5.41
N CYS A 148 1.49 11.44 6.71
CA CYS A 148 0.51 10.91 7.65
C CYS A 148 0.06 12.00 8.62
N PRO A 149 -1.25 12.17 8.89
CA PRO A 149 -1.68 13.03 9.99
C PRO A 149 -1.11 12.52 11.32
N ALA A 150 -0.42 13.41 12.04
CA ALA A 150 0.21 13.09 13.32
C ALA A 150 -0.83 12.75 14.42
N GLU A 151 -2.07 13.19 14.22
CA GLU A 151 -3.18 13.00 15.15
C GLU A 151 -3.66 11.55 15.26
N TYR A 152 -3.41 10.71 14.26
CA TYR A 152 -3.79 9.30 14.31
C TYR A 152 -2.86 8.53 15.25
N GLU A 153 -3.43 8.05 16.34
CA GLU A 153 -2.69 7.27 17.31
C GLU A 153 -2.19 5.94 16.71
N ARG A 154 -3.07 5.26 15.94
CA ARG A 154 -2.72 3.95 15.36
C ARG A 154 -3.54 3.57 14.12
N TYR A 155 -4.84 3.85 14.09
CA TYR A 155 -5.75 3.40 13.04
C TYR A 155 -6.05 4.52 12.03
N ARG A 156 -6.71 4.16 10.93
CA ARG A 156 -7.20 5.09 9.90
C ARG A 156 -6.15 5.76 9.02
N ILE A 157 -4.86 5.46 9.18
CA ILE A 157 -3.80 6.03 8.32
C ILE A 157 -3.93 5.50 6.88
N ASP A 158 -4.07 4.19 6.71
CA ASP A 158 -4.31 3.51 5.44
C ASP A 158 -5.63 3.97 4.80
N ASP A 159 -6.70 4.11 5.58
CA ASP A 159 -7.96 4.72 5.17
C ASP A 159 -7.75 6.15 4.65
N HIS A 160 -7.00 6.98 5.40
CA HIS A 160 -6.73 8.37 5.03
C HIS A 160 -5.95 8.48 3.72
N LEU A 161 -4.95 7.61 3.53
CA LEU A 161 -4.12 7.61 2.32
C LEU A 161 -4.86 7.09 1.09
N GLN A 162 -5.81 6.18 1.25
CA GLN A 162 -6.63 5.65 0.16
C GLN A 162 -7.72 6.62 -0.29
N ASP A 163 -8.35 7.29 0.65
CA ASP A 163 -9.59 8.05 0.47
C ASP A 163 -9.54 9.10 -0.67
N PRO A 164 -8.48 9.93 -0.81
CA PRO A 164 -8.35 10.84 -1.96
C PRO A 164 -8.42 10.11 -3.31
N PHE A 165 -7.84 8.91 -3.40
CA PHE A 165 -7.85 8.11 -4.63
C PHE A 165 -9.22 7.48 -4.91
N ASP A 166 -9.98 7.15 -3.87
CA ASP A 166 -11.38 6.71 -4.02
C ASP A 166 -12.27 7.85 -4.52
N MET A 167 -12.05 9.08 -4.04
CA MET A 167 -12.69 10.29 -4.56
C MET A 167 -12.34 10.53 -6.03
N LEU A 168 -11.06 10.42 -6.40
CA LEU A 168 -10.63 10.51 -7.81
C LEU A 168 -11.35 9.47 -8.68
N ALA A 169 -11.43 8.23 -8.20
CA ALA A 169 -12.09 7.15 -8.92
C ALA A 169 -13.61 7.40 -9.07
N ALA A 170 -14.25 8.01 -8.06
CA ALA A 170 -15.66 8.38 -8.09
C ALA A 170 -15.98 9.36 -9.22
N VAL A 171 -15.06 10.28 -9.52
CA VAL A 171 -15.20 11.24 -10.63
C VAL A 171 -14.56 10.74 -11.94
N GLY A 172 -14.28 9.43 -12.04
CA GLY A 172 -13.79 8.77 -13.24
C GLY A 172 -12.30 8.88 -13.50
N VAL A 173 -11.49 9.25 -12.48
CA VAL A 173 -10.02 9.34 -12.56
C VAL A 173 -9.40 8.19 -11.77
N ARG A 174 -9.12 7.07 -12.42
CA ARG A 174 -8.57 5.86 -11.76
C ARG A 174 -7.06 5.98 -11.58
N ARG A 175 -6.61 6.12 -10.35
CA ARG A 175 -5.18 6.25 -9.99
C ARG A 175 -4.73 5.21 -8.94
N THR A 176 -5.59 4.28 -8.56
CA THR A 176 -5.25 3.15 -7.67
C THR A 176 -4.91 1.91 -8.48
N VAL A 177 -3.77 1.29 -8.18
CA VAL A 177 -3.32 0.03 -8.79
C VAL A 177 -3.19 -1.04 -7.71
N TRP A 178 -3.98 -2.09 -7.84
CA TRP A 178 -3.92 -3.26 -6.96
C TRP A 178 -3.16 -4.42 -7.59
N LEU A 179 -2.30 -5.05 -6.79
CA LEU A 179 -1.42 -6.15 -7.18
C LEU A 179 -1.81 -7.44 -6.43
N PRO A 180 -2.88 -8.17 -6.86
CA PRO A 180 -3.39 -9.34 -6.16
C PRO A 180 -2.38 -10.49 -6.00
N ASP A 181 -1.43 -10.58 -6.93
CA ASP A 181 -0.43 -11.66 -6.95
C ASP A 181 0.91 -11.24 -6.31
N VAL A 182 1.00 -10.03 -5.77
CA VAL A 182 2.11 -9.58 -4.92
C VAL A 182 1.65 -9.67 -3.48
N VAL A 183 2.03 -10.75 -2.81
CA VAL A 183 1.54 -11.10 -1.48
C VAL A 183 2.53 -10.66 -0.41
N PHE A 184 2.06 -9.79 0.45
CA PHE A 184 2.65 -9.36 1.71
C PHE A 184 1.71 -9.83 2.82
N GLU A 185 1.86 -11.05 3.27
CA GLU A 185 0.97 -11.67 4.24
C GLU A 185 1.07 -10.97 5.59
N HIS A 186 -0.03 -10.36 6.02
CA HIS A 186 -0.12 -9.67 7.29
C HIS A 186 -0.45 -10.69 8.40
N CYS A 187 0.56 -11.03 9.20
CA CYS A 187 0.47 -12.06 10.22
C CYS A 187 -0.01 -11.49 11.55
N ASN A 188 -1.27 -11.11 11.61
CA ASN A 188 -1.91 -10.64 12.85
C ASN A 188 -2.68 -11.77 13.56
N SER A 189 -3.28 -11.47 14.73
CA SER A 189 -4.02 -12.44 15.53
C SER A 189 -5.25 -13.04 14.83
N VAL A 190 -5.75 -12.42 13.75
CA VAL A 190 -6.92 -12.90 13.00
C VAL A 190 -6.57 -14.12 12.15
N ASN A 191 -5.43 -14.07 11.44
CA ASN A 191 -5.00 -15.15 10.54
C ASN A 191 -3.85 -16.00 11.08
N HIS A 192 -3.21 -15.56 12.17
CA HIS A 192 -2.14 -16.26 12.87
C HIS A 192 -2.35 -16.26 14.39
N PRO A 193 -3.37 -16.97 14.91
CA PRO A 193 -3.65 -17.01 16.35
C PRO A 193 -2.47 -17.54 17.19
N GLU A 194 -1.63 -18.41 16.58
CA GLU A 194 -0.43 -18.95 17.19
C GLU A 194 0.70 -17.94 17.36
N ALA A 195 0.66 -16.82 16.66
CA ALA A 195 1.71 -15.78 16.76
C ALA A 195 1.66 -15.01 18.10
N GLY A 196 0.69 -15.35 18.94
CA GLY A 196 0.42 -14.68 20.22
C GLY A 196 -0.13 -13.27 19.99
N ALA A 197 -1.06 -12.85 20.84
CA ALA A 197 -1.68 -11.52 20.78
C ALA A 197 -0.69 -10.41 21.16
N VAL A 198 0.33 -10.19 20.34
CA VAL A 198 1.24 -9.04 20.52
C VAL A 198 0.56 -7.73 20.12
N TYR A 199 -0.58 -7.83 19.41
CA TYR A 199 -1.47 -6.71 19.09
C TYR A 199 -2.91 -7.16 19.16
N GLU A 200 -3.51 -7.05 20.34
CA GLU A 200 -4.95 -6.95 20.40
C GLU A 200 -5.38 -5.65 19.74
N SER A 201 -6.44 -5.72 18.91
CA SER A 201 -7.12 -4.50 18.46
C SER A 201 -7.53 -3.74 19.71
N ASP A 202 -7.09 -2.48 19.86
CA ASP A 202 -7.51 -1.64 20.97
C ASP A 202 -8.76 -0.85 20.55
N PRO A 203 -9.96 -1.26 20.97
CA PRO A 203 -11.19 -0.56 20.61
C PRO A 203 -11.22 0.89 21.09
N ALA A 204 -10.50 1.21 22.18
CA ALA A 204 -10.45 2.57 22.71
C ALA A 204 -9.64 3.49 21.79
N ILE A 205 -8.54 3.01 21.20
CA ILE A 205 -7.78 3.79 20.19
C ILE A 205 -8.63 3.97 18.93
N LEU A 206 -9.30 2.91 18.47
CA LEU A 206 -10.18 3.02 17.29
C LEU A 206 -11.31 4.03 17.54
N ALA A 207 -11.90 4.03 18.74
CA ALA A 207 -12.94 4.99 19.10
C ALA A 207 -12.45 6.45 19.15
N ARG A 208 -11.15 6.67 19.35
CA ARG A 208 -10.54 8.01 19.24
C ARG A 208 -10.16 8.38 17.81
N ASP A 209 -9.64 7.43 17.04
CA ASP A 209 -9.19 7.68 15.66
C ASP A 209 -10.34 7.80 14.65
N ALA A 210 -11.48 7.15 14.88
CA ALA A 210 -12.62 7.21 13.96
C ALA A 210 -13.20 8.64 13.82
N PRO A 211 -13.53 9.39 14.90
CA PRO A 211 -14.01 10.76 14.76
C PRO A 211 -12.93 11.72 14.22
N ARG A 212 -11.64 11.45 14.46
CA ARG A 212 -10.55 12.21 13.83
C ARG A 212 -10.55 12.02 12.31
N PHE A 213 -10.74 10.78 11.86
CA PHE A 213 -10.86 10.49 10.44
C PHE A 213 -12.02 11.28 9.81
N ASP A 214 -13.19 11.30 10.45
CA ASP A 214 -14.35 12.04 9.94
C ASP A 214 -14.06 13.55 9.89
N ALA A 215 -13.48 14.11 10.94
CA ALA A 215 -13.10 15.53 11.01
C ALA A 215 -12.08 15.95 9.93
N MET A 216 -11.25 15.00 9.44
CA MET A 216 -10.25 15.25 8.41
C MET A 216 -10.77 15.08 6.97
N LEU A 217 -12.07 14.88 6.75
CA LEU A 217 -12.64 14.83 5.41
C LEU A 217 -12.29 16.05 4.54
N PRO A 218 -12.33 17.31 5.04
CA PRO A 218 -11.92 18.47 4.25
C PRO A 218 -10.46 18.41 3.79
N VAL A 219 -9.56 17.87 4.61
CA VAL A 219 -8.14 17.68 4.24
C VAL A 219 -8.01 16.68 3.10
N ARG A 220 -8.68 15.53 3.18
CA ARG A 220 -8.65 14.49 2.14
C ARG A 220 -9.28 14.99 0.84
N LYS A 221 -10.37 15.78 0.90
CA LYS A 221 -10.93 16.46 -0.27
C LYS A 221 -9.93 17.42 -0.91
N ALA A 222 -9.26 18.26 -0.12
CA ALA A 222 -8.23 19.16 -0.61
C ALA A 222 -7.06 18.40 -1.28
N GLN A 223 -6.66 17.26 -0.76
CA GLN A 223 -5.64 16.40 -1.38
C GLN A 223 -6.12 15.87 -2.75
N ALA A 224 -7.35 15.36 -2.86
CA ALA A 224 -7.93 14.93 -4.12
C ALA A 224 -8.04 16.08 -5.13
N ILE A 225 -8.44 17.27 -4.69
CA ILE A 225 -8.54 18.50 -5.52
C ILE A 225 -7.17 18.86 -6.08
N ARG A 226 -6.11 18.92 -5.26
CA ARG A 226 -4.74 19.21 -5.73
C ARG A 226 -4.27 18.27 -6.83
N VAL A 227 -4.62 16.99 -6.72
CA VAL A 227 -4.31 16.01 -7.77
C VAL A 227 -5.10 16.32 -9.03
N LEU A 228 -6.42 16.60 -8.94
CA LEU A 228 -7.26 16.93 -10.10
C LEU A 228 -6.82 18.21 -10.78
N GLU A 229 -6.47 19.26 -10.04
CA GLU A 229 -5.91 20.50 -10.59
C GLU A 229 -4.71 20.25 -11.51
N ARG A 230 -3.93 19.22 -11.21
CA ARG A 230 -2.75 18.84 -11.99
C ARG A 230 -3.08 17.99 -13.23
N ILE A 231 -4.10 17.12 -13.15
CA ILE A 231 -4.32 16.07 -14.17
C ILE A 231 -5.68 16.09 -14.86
N ALA A 232 -6.69 16.73 -14.26
CA ALA A 232 -8.07 16.79 -14.78
C ALA A 232 -8.84 17.95 -14.13
N PRO A 233 -8.41 19.22 -14.32
CA PRO A 233 -8.95 20.39 -13.62
C PRO A 233 -10.45 20.59 -13.82
N GLU A 234 -11.00 20.13 -14.94
CA GLU A 234 -12.43 20.18 -15.25
C GLU A 234 -13.30 19.34 -14.29
N LYS A 235 -12.67 18.44 -13.49
CA LYS A 235 -13.37 17.55 -12.55
C LYS A 235 -13.32 18.02 -11.10
N VAL A 236 -12.63 19.09 -10.80
CA VAL A 236 -12.45 19.61 -9.42
C VAL A 236 -13.78 19.84 -8.73
N ALA A 237 -14.74 20.47 -9.39
CA ALA A 237 -16.07 20.77 -8.83
C ALA A 237 -16.88 19.50 -8.47
N LEU A 238 -16.52 18.34 -8.99
CA LEU A 238 -17.21 17.08 -8.69
C LEU A 238 -16.80 16.48 -7.33
N ILE A 239 -15.74 16.96 -6.70
CA ILE A 239 -15.29 16.51 -5.38
C ILE A 239 -16.13 17.15 -4.26
N GLU A 240 -16.57 18.40 -4.43
CA GLU A 240 -17.25 19.13 -3.37
C GLU A 240 -18.49 18.44 -2.79
N PRO A 241 -19.37 17.81 -3.60
CA PRO A 241 -20.56 17.10 -3.11
C PRO A 241 -20.28 15.79 -2.36
N ILE A 242 -19.03 15.32 -2.28
CA ILE A 242 -18.71 14.06 -1.59
C ILE A 242 -18.73 14.31 -0.08
N HIS A 243 -19.69 13.71 0.63
CA HIS A 243 -19.84 13.83 2.08
C HIS A 243 -19.50 12.54 2.85
N ASP A 244 -19.50 11.41 2.17
CA ASP A 244 -19.14 10.11 2.73
C ASP A 244 -18.20 9.38 1.76
N SER A 245 -16.95 9.31 2.15
CA SER A 245 -15.92 8.65 1.36
C SER A 245 -15.90 7.13 1.54
N PHE A 246 -16.38 6.60 2.68
CA PHE A 246 -16.53 5.16 2.85
C PHE A 246 -17.51 4.54 1.85
N ALA A 247 -18.58 5.24 1.52
CA ALA A 247 -19.55 4.81 0.50
C ALA A 247 -18.93 4.69 -0.90
N LEU A 248 -17.75 5.31 -1.12
CA LEU A 248 -17.03 5.26 -2.39
C LEU A 248 -16.17 4.00 -2.57
N ARG A 249 -15.91 3.25 -1.50
CA ARG A 249 -15.09 2.02 -1.52
C ARG A 249 -15.85 0.89 -2.19
N THR A 250 -15.77 0.83 -3.51
CA THR A 250 -16.39 -0.24 -4.31
C THR A 250 -15.35 -0.97 -5.15
N THR A 251 -15.53 -2.28 -5.27
CA THR A 251 -14.77 -3.11 -6.23
C THR A 251 -14.92 -2.54 -7.65
N GLY A 252 -13.85 -2.58 -8.44
CA GLY A 252 -13.86 -2.13 -9.84
C GLY A 252 -13.36 -0.70 -10.08
N ARG A 253 -13.07 0.08 -9.04
CA ARG A 253 -12.46 1.42 -9.16
C ARG A 253 -10.94 1.37 -9.31
N GLN A 254 -10.33 0.22 -9.09
CA GLN A 254 -8.89 0.00 -9.15
C GLN A 254 -8.46 -0.61 -10.48
N ILE A 255 -7.21 -0.35 -10.85
CA ILE A 255 -6.54 -1.02 -11.96
C ILE A 255 -5.92 -2.31 -11.40
N THR A 256 -6.57 -3.45 -11.61
CA THR A 256 -6.03 -4.75 -11.17
C THR A 256 -4.95 -5.23 -12.12
N VAL A 257 -3.76 -5.50 -11.61
CA VAL A 257 -2.60 -5.96 -12.39
C VAL A 257 -2.20 -7.37 -12.00
N ARG A 258 -2.38 -8.30 -12.93
CA ARG A 258 -1.96 -9.70 -12.79
C ARG A 258 -0.83 -10.05 -13.76
N PRO A 259 0.14 -10.90 -13.38
CA PRO A 259 1.20 -11.35 -14.25
C PRO A 259 0.63 -12.11 -15.46
N LEU A 260 1.35 -12.06 -16.59
CA LEU A 260 0.90 -12.67 -17.84
C LEU A 260 0.55 -14.16 -17.66
N ARG A 261 1.37 -14.92 -16.90
CA ARG A 261 1.11 -16.33 -16.58
C ARG A 261 -0.23 -16.55 -15.87
N ALA A 262 -0.59 -15.72 -14.91
CA ALA A 262 -1.87 -15.80 -14.21
C ALA A 262 -3.03 -15.44 -15.15
N ARG A 263 -2.84 -14.43 -16.01
CA ARG A 263 -3.83 -14.05 -17.03
C ARG A 263 -4.06 -15.17 -18.06
N ILE A 264 -2.99 -15.87 -18.46
CA ILE A 264 -3.08 -17.04 -19.35
C ILE A 264 -3.80 -18.18 -18.63
N ALA A 265 -3.44 -18.50 -17.38
CA ALA A 265 -4.10 -19.54 -16.60
C ALA A 265 -5.60 -19.28 -16.46
N ASP A 266 -5.99 -18.06 -16.12
CA ASP A 266 -7.40 -17.63 -16.06
C ASP A 266 -8.10 -17.73 -17.42
N ALA A 267 -7.41 -17.39 -18.51
CA ALA A 267 -7.96 -17.51 -19.87
C ALA A 267 -8.19 -18.98 -20.24
N VAL A 268 -7.24 -19.85 -19.92
CA VAL A 268 -7.34 -21.31 -20.14
C VAL A 268 -8.49 -21.89 -19.30
N GLN A 269 -8.59 -21.52 -18.02
CA GLN A 269 -9.69 -21.99 -17.16
C GLN A 269 -11.06 -21.53 -17.68
N ARG A 270 -11.18 -20.29 -18.14
CA ARG A 270 -12.42 -19.80 -18.79
C ARG A 270 -12.74 -20.52 -20.07
N ALA A 271 -11.74 -20.82 -20.90
CA ALA A 271 -11.91 -21.59 -22.14
C ALA A 271 -12.41 -23.03 -21.85
N ILE A 272 -11.82 -23.69 -20.85
CA ILE A 272 -12.26 -25.02 -20.39
C ILE A 272 -13.70 -24.97 -19.85
N ALA A 273 -14.03 -23.98 -19.03
CA ALA A 273 -15.38 -23.82 -18.50
C ALA A 273 -16.42 -23.52 -19.60
N CYS A 274 -16.04 -22.74 -20.61
CA CYS A 274 -16.89 -22.47 -21.79
C CYS A 274 -17.10 -23.73 -22.65
N HIS A 275 -16.05 -24.51 -22.84
CA HIS A 275 -16.13 -25.80 -23.56
C HIS A 275 -17.05 -26.79 -22.84
N ARG A 276 -16.97 -26.89 -21.50
CA ARG A 276 -17.86 -27.73 -20.70
C ARG A 276 -19.33 -27.31 -20.71
N ARG A 277 -19.63 -26.04 -21.02
CA ARG A 277 -21.01 -25.47 -21.01
C ARG A 277 -21.70 -25.46 -22.37
N GLY A 278 -21.03 -25.68 -23.47
CA GLY A 278 -21.72 -25.53 -24.78
C GLY A 278 -20.91 -25.80 -26.04
N GLY A 279 -19.81 -26.54 -25.96
CA GLY A 279 -19.05 -26.92 -27.15
C GLY A 279 -18.36 -25.76 -27.88
N PHE A 280 -17.78 -26.04 -29.05
CA PHE A 280 -16.94 -25.13 -29.85
C PHE A 280 -17.60 -23.80 -30.26
N VAL A 281 -18.92 -23.74 -30.36
CA VAL A 281 -19.70 -22.56 -30.78
C VAL A 281 -19.64 -21.45 -29.71
N GLY A 282 -19.47 -21.79 -28.44
CA GLY A 282 -19.34 -20.81 -27.34
C GLY A 282 -18.02 -20.05 -27.34
N LEU A 283 -16.94 -20.66 -27.83
CA LEU A 283 -15.60 -20.05 -27.87
C LEU A 283 -15.50 -18.89 -28.91
N PHE A 284 -16.12 -19.07 -30.06
CA PHE A 284 -16.11 -18.04 -31.12
C PHE A 284 -16.93 -16.80 -30.76
N ARG A 285 -18.09 -16.96 -30.09
CA ARG A 285 -18.93 -15.83 -29.62
C ARG A 285 -18.31 -15.02 -28.50
N ALA A 286 -17.48 -15.62 -27.65
CA ALA A 286 -16.80 -14.91 -26.57
C ALA A 286 -15.59 -14.08 -27.07
N ALA A 287 -14.94 -14.51 -28.15
CA ALA A 287 -13.80 -13.80 -28.76
C ALA A 287 -14.26 -12.57 -29.58
N THR A 288 -15.36 -12.67 -30.30
CA THR A 288 -15.89 -11.60 -31.15
C THR A 288 -16.55 -10.44 -30.37
N ARG A 289 -17.02 -10.67 -29.13
CA ARG A 289 -17.58 -9.59 -28.27
C ARG A 289 -16.52 -8.69 -27.62
N ARG A 290 -15.22 -8.95 -27.80
CA ARG A 290 -14.12 -8.16 -27.21
C ARG A 290 -13.27 -7.40 -28.24
N LEU A 291 -13.61 -7.53 -29.51
CA LEU A 291 -12.97 -6.81 -30.63
C LEU A 291 -13.89 -5.74 -31.24
N ALA A 292 -15.09 -5.60 -30.71
CA ALA A 292 -16.01 -4.49 -30.92
C ALA A 292 -16.16 -3.70 -29.60
#